data_8cee69d2b21048583db8c7a161b60236
#
_entry.id   8cee69d2b21048583db8c7a161b60236
#
_cell.length_a   1.000
_cell.length_b   1.000
_cell.length_c   1.000
_cell.angle_alpha   90.00
_cell.angle_beta   90.00
_cell.angle_gamma   90.00
#
_symmetry.space_group_name_H-M   'P 1'
#
loop_
_entity.id
_entity.type
_entity.pdbx_description
1 polymer ?
#
loop_
_entity_poly.entity_id
_entity_poly.type
_entity_poly.pdbx_seq_one_letter_code
_entity_poly.pdbx_strand_id
1 'polypeptide(L)'
;MSRLKMGETDKSLQSDLGDLIPQIVEKLTSGQHVCLCFESSCALLTSALATSKAWDESVGEQNKDCVLLVRDVASARDFLDEVSPVIKRLMGKCWPGQFRLVFCSGVDQSLISHLAPCVQRSVQTVRGLSLCVPGLRILQKVLEQVPFPLIQVELDKNALIAQTGLTIPVSTSQSTVNEAEIHIDGDRWKLVKSCGLTEAHFERMMTSHYLFVCTGNTCRSPMAAAMFRQLLARRLKCDETSLGEHGFTVSSAGLAAGVGAPASPESVEICRNDGVDLTHHSSQPLTEELLLAADKVFTMTFGHRETILSQYPELEDRIELLSRNGQDVSDPIGWGMAAYLQCHREIFESLQALVDELTN
;
A
#
# COMPACT_ATOMS: atom_id res chain seq x y z
N MET A 1 -21.79 8.55 9.78
CA MET A 1 -22.99 9.17 9.15
C MET A 1 -23.12 8.70 7.71
N SER A 2 -24.32 8.25 7.36
CA SER A 2 -24.91 7.91 6.06
C SER A 2 -24.10 7.02 5.11
N ARG A 3 -24.46 5.73 5.11
CA ARG A 3 -24.40 4.87 3.93
C ARG A 3 -25.14 5.61 2.80
N LEU A 4 -24.41 6.12 1.83
CA LEU A 4 -24.99 6.48 0.55
C LEU A 4 -25.58 5.20 -0.07
N LYS A 5 -26.89 5.18 -0.22
CA LYS A 5 -27.62 4.14 -0.96
C LYS A 5 -27.04 4.11 -2.38
N MET A 6 -26.45 2.99 -2.77
CA MET A 6 -26.12 2.72 -4.18
C MET A 6 -27.43 2.81 -4.98
N GLY A 7 -27.51 3.82 -5.83
CA GLY A 7 -28.69 4.10 -6.64
C GLY A 7 -28.85 3.12 -7.80
N GLU A 8 -30.04 3.07 -8.36
CA GLU A 8 -30.46 2.22 -9.49
C GLU A 8 -29.61 2.36 -10.77
N THR A 9 -28.80 3.43 -10.88
CA THR A 9 -27.83 3.65 -11.97
C THR A 9 -26.68 2.65 -12.00
N ASP A 10 -26.36 2.00 -10.89
CA ASP A 10 -25.27 1.03 -10.81
C ASP A 10 -25.66 -0.36 -11.36
N LYS A 11 -26.94 -0.69 -11.40
CA LYS A 11 -27.43 -1.97 -11.93
C LYS A 11 -27.46 -2.03 -13.45
N SER A 12 -27.79 -0.93 -14.14
CA SER A 12 -27.76 -0.85 -15.60
C SER A 12 -26.35 -0.88 -16.15
N LEU A 13 -25.40 -0.20 -15.49
CA LEU A 13 -23.96 -0.26 -15.79
C LEU A 13 -23.36 -1.65 -15.58
N GLN A 14 -23.87 -2.45 -14.63
CA GLN A 14 -23.42 -3.82 -14.40
C GLN A 14 -23.89 -4.80 -15.48
N SER A 15 -25.07 -4.61 -16.07
CA SER A 15 -25.56 -5.45 -17.19
C SER A 15 -24.76 -5.19 -18.47
N ASP A 16 -24.50 -3.93 -18.80
CA ASP A 16 -23.76 -3.54 -20.00
C ASP A 16 -22.27 -3.97 -19.95
N LEU A 17 -21.65 -3.96 -18.77
CA LEU A 17 -20.30 -4.46 -18.57
C LEU A 17 -20.17 -5.98 -18.74
N GLY A 18 -21.22 -6.75 -18.41
CA GLY A 18 -21.24 -8.21 -18.55
C GLY A 18 -21.06 -8.67 -20.00
N ASP A 19 -21.64 -7.96 -20.96
CA ASP A 19 -21.58 -8.28 -22.39
C ASP A 19 -20.32 -7.72 -23.08
N LEU A 20 -19.72 -6.68 -22.53
CA LEU A 20 -18.53 -6.04 -23.10
C LEU A 20 -17.23 -6.77 -22.76
N ILE A 21 -17.08 -7.32 -21.56
CA ILE A 21 -15.85 -8.00 -21.13
C ILE A 21 -15.48 -9.16 -22.05
N PRO A 22 -16.37 -10.11 -22.39
CA PRO A 22 -16.05 -11.19 -23.33
C PRO A 22 -15.59 -10.69 -24.71
N GLN A 23 -16.19 -9.63 -25.23
CA GLN A 23 -15.80 -9.04 -26.51
C GLN A 23 -14.39 -8.43 -26.46
N ILE A 24 -14.06 -7.72 -25.36
CA ILE A 24 -12.71 -7.18 -25.13
C ILE A 24 -11.70 -8.32 -25.07
N VAL A 25 -11.97 -9.35 -24.29
CA VAL A 25 -11.10 -10.51 -24.12
C VAL A 25 -10.87 -11.23 -25.44
N GLU A 26 -11.92 -11.48 -26.24
CA GLU A 26 -11.81 -12.09 -27.56
C GLU A 26 -10.91 -11.28 -28.49
N LYS A 27 -11.09 -9.98 -28.55
CA LYS A 27 -10.28 -9.09 -29.37
C LYS A 27 -8.81 -9.11 -28.97
N LEU A 28 -8.54 -8.94 -27.67
CA LEU A 28 -7.17 -8.96 -27.14
C LEU A 28 -6.48 -10.31 -27.34
N THR A 29 -7.18 -11.43 -27.17
CA THR A 29 -6.65 -12.79 -27.37
C THR A 29 -6.41 -13.11 -28.84
N SER A 30 -7.19 -12.52 -29.75
CA SER A 30 -6.95 -12.62 -31.20
C SER A 30 -5.85 -11.68 -31.72
N GLY A 31 -5.15 -10.96 -30.81
CA GLY A 31 -4.07 -10.01 -31.16
C GLY A 31 -4.54 -8.67 -31.71
N GLN A 32 -5.83 -8.38 -31.57
CA GLN A 32 -6.40 -7.08 -31.95
C GLN A 32 -6.30 -6.10 -30.78
N HIS A 33 -6.52 -4.82 -31.09
CA HIS A 33 -6.47 -3.74 -30.13
C HIS A 33 -7.88 -3.30 -29.73
N VAL A 34 -8.00 -2.80 -28.51
CA VAL A 34 -9.24 -2.24 -27.98
C VAL A 34 -8.99 -0.83 -27.49
N CYS A 35 -9.84 0.10 -27.85
CA CYS A 35 -9.78 1.45 -27.36
C CYS A 35 -10.86 1.72 -26.33
N LEU A 36 -10.49 2.17 -25.16
CA LEU A 36 -11.38 2.69 -24.13
C LEU A 36 -11.44 4.21 -24.26
N CYS A 37 -12.61 4.74 -24.54
CA CYS A 37 -12.82 6.18 -24.66
C CYS A 37 -13.53 6.74 -23.44
N PHE A 38 -12.87 7.67 -22.77
CA PHE A 38 -13.37 8.47 -21.66
C PHE A 38 -13.82 9.85 -22.16
N GLU A 39 -14.45 10.65 -21.30
CA GLU A 39 -14.92 11.98 -21.70
C GLU A 39 -13.79 12.88 -22.22
N SER A 40 -12.60 12.83 -21.60
CA SER A 40 -11.47 13.71 -21.91
C SER A 40 -10.31 13.05 -22.66
N SER A 41 -10.26 11.71 -22.73
CA SER A 41 -9.10 10.96 -23.22
C SER A 41 -9.48 9.61 -23.77
N CYS A 42 -8.55 8.94 -24.41
CA CYS A 42 -8.70 7.57 -24.87
C CYS A 42 -7.45 6.75 -24.52
N ALA A 43 -7.65 5.48 -24.17
CA ALA A 43 -6.58 4.54 -23.89
C ALA A 43 -6.66 3.35 -24.87
N LEU A 44 -5.60 3.12 -25.60
CA LEU A 44 -5.42 1.92 -26.42
C LEU A 44 -4.90 0.79 -25.53
N LEU A 45 -5.58 -0.34 -25.56
CA LEU A 45 -5.18 -1.57 -24.90
C LEU A 45 -4.68 -2.58 -25.94
N THR A 46 -3.54 -3.18 -25.69
CA THR A 46 -2.96 -4.24 -26.49
C THR A 46 -2.29 -5.29 -25.64
N SER A 47 -2.11 -6.50 -26.19
CA SER A 47 -1.36 -7.57 -25.51
C SER A 47 0.11 -7.20 -25.39
N ALA A 48 0.72 -7.45 -24.23
CA ALA A 48 2.17 -7.34 -24.07
C ALA A 48 2.96 -8.40 -24.88
N LEU A 49 2.28 -9.44 -25.37
CA LEU A 49 2.86 -10.45 -26.27
C LEU A 49 2.69 -10.10 -27.75
N ALA A 50 2.28 -8.87 -28.08
CA ALA A 50 2.15 -8.40 -29.45
C ALA A 50 3.46 -8.55 -30.22
N THR A 51 3.35 -8.97 -31.49
CA THR A 51 4.52 -9.03 -32.38
C THR A 51 4.94 -7.63 -32.81
N SER A 52 6.20 -7.46 -33.23
CA SER A 52 6.72 -6.19 -33.69
C SER A 52 5.88 -5.54 -34.78
N LYS A 53 5.39 -6.36 -35.73
CA LYS A 53 4.55 -5.87 -36.83
C LYS A 53 3.22 -5.30 -36.35
N ALA A 54 2.51 -6.02 -35.47
CA ALA A 54 1.24 -5.55 -34.90
C ALA A 54 1.46 -4.31 -34.02
N TRP A 55 2.60 -4.24 -33.35
CA TRP A 55 2.98 -3.11 -32.52
C TRP A 55 3.22 -1.84 -33.37
N ASP A 56 4.05 -1.94 -34.39
CA ASP A 56 4.40 -0.81 -35.26
C ASP A 56 3.18 -0.24 -36.01
N GLU A 57 2.22 -1.10 -36.39
CA GLU A 57 0.96 -0.71 -37.02
C GLU A 57 0.03 0.05 -36.08
N SER A 58 0.05 -0.23 -34.76
CA SER A 58 -0.93 0.29 -33.80
C SER A 58 -0.38 1.42 -32.93
N VAL A 59 0.85 1.31 -32.46
CA VAL A 59 1.46 2.24 -31.51
C VAL A 59 2.41 3.22 -32.21
N GLY A 60 3.09 2.76 -33.26
CA GLY A 60 4.08 3.52 -34.03
C GLY A 60 5.36 3.82 -33.27
N GLU A 61 6.34 4.43 -33.96
CA GLU A 61 7.65 4.80 -33.39
C GLU A 61 7.61 6.01 -32.43
N GLN A 62 6.46 6.65 -32.28
CA GLN A 62 6.36 7.80 -31.39
C GLN A 62 6.48 7.34 -29.94
N ASN A 63 7.37 7.97 -29.20
CA ASN A 63 7.62 7.85 -27.77
C ASN A 63 6.33 8.15 -26.97
N LYS A 64 5.38 7.21 -26.97
CA LYS A 64 4.15 7.32 -26.23
C LYS A 64 4.37 6.75 -24.84
N ASP A 65 3.76 7.39 -23.88
CA ASP A 65 3.82 7.01 -22.47
C ASP A 65 3.03 5.68 -22.28
N CYS A 66 3.76 4.57 -22.27
CA CYS A 66 3.20 3.22 -22.17
C CYS A 66 3.27 2.73 -20.74
N VAL A 67 2.21 2.05 -20.31
CA VAL A 67 2.12 1.42 -18.98
C VAL A 67 1.84 -0.06 -19.16
N LEU A 68 2.59 -0.91 -18.47
CA LEU A 68 2.31 -2.34 -18.39
C LEU A 68 1.25 -2.56 -17.31
N LEU A 69 0.05 -2.98 -17.71
CA LEU A 69 -1.04 -3.33 -16.83
C LEU A 69 -0.94 -4.80 -16.45
N VAL A 70 -0.91 -5.06 -15.16
CA VAL A 70 -0.85 -6.41 -14.58
C VAL A 70 -2.07 -6.69 -13.72
N ARG A 71 -2.42 -7.96 -13.53
CA ARG A 71 -3.64 -8.37 -12.85
C ARG A 71 -3.67 -8.00 -11.38
N ASP A 72 -2.55 -8.19 -10.68
CA ASP A 72 -2.42 -8.02 -9.23
C ASP A 72 -0.96 -7.72 -8.83
N VAL A 73 -0.75 -7.44 -7.56
CA VAL A 73 0.59 -7.17 -6.99
C VAL A 73 1.53 -8.37 -7.15
N ALA A 74 1.02 -9.60 -7.08
CA ALA A 74 1.83 -10.80 -7.26
C ALA A 74 2.37 -10.87 -8.69
N SER A 75 1.50 -10.69 -9.68
CA SER A 75 1.88 -10.63 -11.11
C SER A 75 2.83 -9.48 -11.43
N ALA A 76 2.73 -8.35 -10.73
CA ALA A 76 3.67 -7.23 -10.91
C ALA A 76 5.10 -7.61 -10.51
N ARG A 77 5.25 -8.46 -9.49
CA ARG A 77 6.55 -8.90 -8.99
C ARG A 77 7.33 -9.78 -9.99
N ASP A 78 6.65 -10.42 -10.93
CA ASP A 78 7.29 -11.19 -11.99
C ASP A 78 8.09 -10.30 -12.97
N PHE A 79 7.79 -8.99 -12.98
CA PHE A 79 8.46 -7.97 -13.79
C PHE A 79 9.50 -7.16 -13.02
N LEU A 80 9.80 -7.54 -11.79
CA LEU A 80 10.74 -6.84 -10.92
C LEU A 80 11.76 -7.85 -10.37
N ASP A 81 12.95 -7.36 -10.07
CA ASP A 81 13.91 -8.12 -9.28
C ASP A 81 13.42 -8.23 -7.82
N GLU A 82 14.29 -8.50 -6.88
CA GLU A 82 13.90 -8.57 -5.49
C GLU A 82 13.36 -7.21 -4.99
N VAL A 83 12.10 -7.21 -4.56
CA VAL A 83 11.40 -6.01 -4.08
C VAL A 83 11.46 -5.97 -2.55
N SER A 84 11.92 -4.85 -1.99
CA SER A 84 12.00 -4.67 -0.56
C SER A 84 10.62 -4.65 0.12
N PRO A 85 10.55 -4.94 1.44
CA PRO A 85 9.30 -4.86 2.21
C PRO A 85 8.63 -3.49 2.17
N VAL A 86 9.42 -2.42 2.14
CA VAL A 86 8.91 -1.03 2.04
C VAL A 86 8.13 -0.84 0.74
N ILE A 87 8.72 -1.27 -0.37
CA ILE A 87 8.10 -1.13 -1.70
C ILE A 87 6.94 -2.12 -1.87
N LYS A 88 7.03 -3.35 -1.35
CA LYS A 88 5.88 -4.28 -1.33
C LYS A 88 4.66 -3.64 -0.66
N ARG A 89 4.87 -2.97 0.49
CA ARG A 89 3.80 -2.26 1.20
C ARG A 89 3.26 -1.08 0.39
N LEU A 90 4.15 -0.27 -0.22
CA LEU A 90 3.75 0.82 -1.11
C LEU A 90 2.87 0.30 -2.25
N MET A 91 3.29 -0.78 -2.93
CA MET A 91 2.49 -1.43 -3.96
C MET A 91 1.11 -1.85 -3.44
N GLY A 92 1.03 -2.46 -2.27
CA GLY A 92 -0.23 -2.87 -1.65
C GLY A 92 -1.16 -1.70 -1.27
N LYS A 93 -0.60 -0.51 -0.97
CA LYS A 93 -1.40 0.70 -0.70
C LYS A 93 -1.84 1.43 -1.99
N CYS A 94 -1.05 1.33 -3.05
CA CYS A 94 -1.33 1.97 -4.33
C CYS A 94 -2.26 1.14 -5.23
N TRP A 95 -2.21 -0.18 -5.12
CA TRP A 95 -2.83 -1.11 -6.05
C TRP A 95 -3.80 -2.11 -5.40
N PRO A 96 -4.94 -2.42 -6.06
CA PRO A 96 -5.40 -1.82 -7.32
C PRO A 96 -5.82 -0.35 -7.14
N GLY A 97 -5.45 0.52 -8.09
CA GLY A 97 -5.70 1.95 -7.94
C GLY A 97 -5.34 2.79 -9.17
N GLN A 98 -5.37 4.11 -8.99
CA GLN A 98 -5.00 5.09 -10.01
C GLN A 98 -3.53 5.54 -9.85
N PHE A 99 -2.66 4.59 -9.59
CA PHE A 99 -1.25 4.84 -9.35
C PHE A 99 -0.39 4.08 -10.35
N ARG A 100 0.38 4.83 -11.13
CA ARG A 100 1.46 4.33 -11.95
C ARG A 100 2.74 4.31 -11.13
N LEU A 101 3.36 3.15 -10.97
CA LEU A 101 4.66 3.01 -10.34
C LEU A 101 5.73 2.85 -11.41
N VAL A 102 6.75 3.70 -11.37
CA VAL A 102 7.89 3.67 -12.30
C VAL A 102 9.12 3.21 -11.55
N PHE A 103 9.57 1.99 -11.84
CA PHE A 103 10.73 1.37 -11.21
C PHE A 103 11.99 1.77 -11.98
N CYS A 104 12.81 2.65 -11.38
CA CYS A 104 14.01 3.20 -12.00
C CYS A 104 15.19 2.21 -11.97
N SER A 105 15.15 1.20 -11.09
CA SER A 105 16.14 0.14 -10.91
C SER A 105 15.45 -1.18 -10.56
N GLY A 106 16.20 -2.30 -10.55
CA GLY A 106 15.67 -3.62 -10.12
C GLY A 106 14.73 -4.28 -11.12
N VAL A 107 15.03 -4.18 -12.42
CA VAL A 107 14.21 -4.75 -13.52
C VAL A 107 15.03 -5.61 -14.51
N ASP A 108 16.30 -5.84 -14.23
CA ASP A 108 17.25 -6.40 -15.21
C ASP A 108 17.07 -7.92 -15.43
N GLN A 109 16.62 -8.67 -14.42
CA GLN A 109 16.43 -10.12 -14.46
C GLN A 109 14.95 -10.53 -14.55
N SER A 110 14.09 -9.61 -14.92
CA SER A 110 12.65 -9.80 -14.91
C SER A 110 12.09 -10.40 -16.21
N LEU A 111 10.78 -10.76 -16.19
CA LEU A 111 10.05 -11.22 -17.38
C LEU A 111 10.02 -10.20 -18.53
N ILE A 112 10.40 -8.96 -18.31
CA ILE A 112 10.55 -7.94 -19.37
C ILE A 112 11.46 -8.44 -20.50
N SER A 113 12.55 -9.13 -20.17
CA SER A 113 13.50 -9.66 -21.16
C SER A 113 12.87 -10.68 -22.13
N HIS A 114 11.73 -11.26 -21.79
CA HIS A 114 11.00 -12.23 -22.62
C HIS A 114 9.94 -11.56 -23.54
N LEU A 115 9.68 -10.28 -23.38
CA LEU A 115 8.79 -9.54 -24.26
C LEU A 115 9.48 -9.17 -25.58
N ALA A 116 8.70 -8.86 -26.62
CA ALA A 116 9.25 -8.39 -27.87
C ALA A 116 10.07 -7.10 -27.67
N PRO A 117 11.21 -6.90 -28.39
CA PRO A 117 12.07 -5.72 -28.18
C PRO A 117 11.37 -4.38 -28.35
N CYS A 118 10.36 -4.29 -29.22
CA CYS A 118 9.53 -3.08 -29.39
C CYS A 118 8.72 -2.79 -28.12
N VAL A 119 8.13 -3.82 -27.51
CA VAL A 119 7.39 -3.71 -26.25
C VAL A 119 8.30 -3.32 -25.11
N GLN A 120 9.46 -3.98 -24.99
CA GLN A 120 10.45 -3.64 -23.97
C GLN A 120 10.80 -2.14 -24.01
N ARG A 121 11.18 -1.62 -25.18
CA ARG A 121 11.53 -0.20 -25.35
C ARG A 121 10.40 0.77 -25.03
N SER A 122 9.16 0.34 -25.16
CA SER A 122 8.00 1.20 -24.93
C SER A 122 7.60 1.26 -23.45
N VAL A 123 7.72 0.16 -22.70
CA VAL A 123 7.36 0.10 -21.27
C VAL A 123 8.55 0.40 -20.36
N GLN A 124 9.77 0.15 -20.83
CA GLN A 124 11.02 0.45 -20.14
C GLN A 124 11.70 1.64 -20.80
N THR A 125 11.44 2.81 -20.26
CA THR A 125 12.02 4.08 -20.75
C THR A 125 13.29 4.43 -20.00
N VAL A 126 13.91 5.56 -20.34
CA VAL A 126 15.03 6.14 -19.57
C VAL A 126 14.64 6.47 -18.13
N ARG A 127 13.35 6.53 -17.81
CA ARG A 127 12.83 6.78 -16.45
C ARG A 127 12.69 5.49 -15.66
N GLY A 128 12.62 4.33 -16.30
CA GLY A 128 12.40 3.02 -15.69
C GLY A 128 11.22 2.26 -16.29
N LEU A 129 10.84 1.17 -15.65
CA LEU A 129 9.69 0.33 -16.00
C LEU A 129 8.41 0.87 -15.39
N SER A 130 7.42 1.14 -16.24
CA SER A 130 6.11 1.66 -15.86
C SER A 130 5.11 0.52 -15.65
N LEU A 131 4.65 0.31 -14.41
CA LEU A 131 3.68 -0.72 -14.02
C LEU A 131 2.41 -0.11 -13.39
N CYS A 132 1.27 -0.78 -13.59
CA CYS A 132 0.01 -0.46 -12.91
C CYS A 132 -0.85 -1.70 -12.71
N VAL A 133 -1.45 -1.83 -11.51
CA VAL A 133 -2.64 -2.68 -11.29
C VAL A 133 -3.84 -1.74 -11.29
N PRO A 134 -4.66 -1.75 -12.36
CA PRO A 134 -5.67 -0.72 -12.55
C PRO A 134 -6.80 -0.79 -11.52
N GLY A 135 -7.26 0.38 -11.05
CA GLY A 135 -8.43 0.48 -10.18
C GLY A 135 -9.76 0.35 -10.93
N LEU A 136 -9.77 0.50 -12.25
CA LEU A 136 -10.97 0.43 -13.07
C LEU A 136 -11.48 -1.00 -13.20
N ARG A 137 -12.68 -1.26 -12.69
CA ARG A 137 -13.27 -2.60 -12.58
C ARG A 137 -13.33 -3.38 -13.91
N ILE A 138 -13.61 -2.70 -15.03
CA ILE A 138 -13.60 -3.35 -16.35
C ILE A 138 -12.22 -3.88 -16.71
N LEU A 139 -11.14 -3.11 -16.44
CA LEU A 139 -9.77 -3.54 -16.69
C LEU A 139 -9.35 -4.70 -15.79
N GLN A 140 -9.74 -4.67 -14.51
CA GLN A 140 -9.50 -5.79 -13.60
C GLN A 140 -10.13 -7.08 -14.12
N LYS A 141 -11.41 -7.02 -14.51
CA LYS A 141 -12.14 -8.18 -15.04
C LYS A 141 -11.58 -8.70 -16.37
N VAL A 142 -11.06 -7.83 -17.21
CA VAL A 142 -10.36 -8.22 -18.44
C VAL A 142 -9.05 -8.92 -18.10
N LEU A 143 -8.23 -8.34 -17.19
CA LEU A 143 -6.95 -8.91 -16.76
C LEU A 143 -7.10 -10.26 -16.02
N GLU A 144 -8.24 -10.51 -15.37
CA GLU A 144 -8.56 -11.82 -14.79
C GLU A 144 -8.75 -12.93 -15.84
N GLN A 145 -9.18 -12.56 -17.07
CA GLN A 145 -9.57 -13.49 -18.14
C GLN A 145 -8.53 -13.65 -19.26
N VAL A 146 -7.62 -12.70 -19.41
CA VAL A 146 -6.53 -12.82 -20.38
C VAL A 146 -5.29 -13.48 -19.74
N PRO A 147 -4.55 -14.38 -20.48
CA PRO A 147 -3.39 -15.08 -19.93
C PRO A 147 -2.09 -14.27 -20.02
N PHE A 148 -2.15 -12.97 -20.29
CA PHE A 148 -1.00 -12.09 -20.49
C PHE A 148 -1.26 -10.70 -19.93
N PRO A 149 -0.23 -9.94 -19.59
CA PRO A 149 -0.37 -8.54 -19.23
C PRO A 149 -0.76 -7.70 -20.44
N LEU A 150 -1.37 -6.56 -20.18
CA LEU A 150 -1.76 -5.60 -21.22
C LEU A 150 -0.84 -4.39 -21.23
N ILE A 151 -0.73 -3.74 -22.36
CA ILE A 151 -0.10 -2.44 -22.48
C ILE A 151 -1.19 -1.41 -22.72
N GLN A 152 -1.18 -0.38 -21.91
CA GLN A 152 -2.01 0.80 -22.08
C GLN A 152 -1.15 1.91 -22.70
N VAL A 153 -1.68 2.49 -23.77
CA VAL A 153 -1.10 3.66 -24.43
C VAL A 153 -2.11 4.79 -24.40
N GLU A 154 -1.72 5.93 -23.88
CA GLU A 154 -2.58 7.11 -23.90
C GLU A 154 -2.60 7.70 -25.33
N LEU A 155 -3.80 7.95 -25.84
CA LEU A 155 -4.02 8.50 -27.18
C LEU A 155 -4.78 9.84 -27.11
N ASP A 156 -4.37 10.76 -27.99
CA ASP A 156 -5.18 11.94 -28.24
C ASP A 156 -6.47 11.53 -28.98
N LYS A 157 -7.64 12.06 -28.55
CA LYS A 157 -8.93 11.76 -29.17
C LYS A 157 -8.93 11.92 -30.70
N ASN A 158 -8.16 12.88 -31.22
CA ASN A 158 -8.08 13.15 -32.64
C ASN A 158 -7.25 12.13 -33.43
N ALA A 159 -6.38 11.37 -32.77
CA ALA A 159 -5.54 10.34 -33.41
C ALA A 159 -6.28 8.99 -33.58
N LEU A 160 -7.42 8.82 -32.95
CA LEU A 160 -8.12 7.52 -32.75
C LEU A 160 -8.88 7.03 -33.95
N ILE A 161 -9.36 7.93 -34.83
CA ILE A 161 -10.37 7.62 -35.85
C ILE A 161 -9.83 6.68 -36.94
N ALA A 162 -8.52 6.48 -37.01
CA ALA A 162 -7.89 5.75 -38.12
C ALA A 162 -7.42 4.30 -37.81
N GLN A 163 -7.39 3.83 -36.54
CA GLN A 163 -6.57 2.64 -36.21
C GLN A 163 -7.22 1.56 -35.33
N THR A 164 -8.45 1.68 -34.83
CA THR A 164 -8.97 0.75 -33.80
C THR A 164 -10.11 -0.15 -34.27
N GLY A 165 -9.97 -1.46 -33.97
CA GLY A 165 -10.98 -2.47 -34.30
C GLY A 165 -12.21 -2.46 -33.39
N LEU A 166 -12.09 -2.01 -32.14
CA LEU A 166 -13.19 -1.91 -31.18
C LEU A 166 -12.99 -0.68 -30.30
N THR A 167 -13.96 0.23 -30.35
CA THR A 167 -13.99 1.44 -29.51
C THR A 167 -15.12 1.33 -28.51
N ILE A 168 -14.81 1.43 -27.23
CA ILE A 168 -15.78 1.30 -26.13
C ILE A 168 -15.87 2.62 -25.39
N PRO A 169 -17.02 3.28 -25.38
CA PRO A 169 -17.24 4.43 -24.53
C PRO A 169 -17.33 3.98 -23.06
N VAL A 170 -16.51 4.57 -22.21
CA VAL A 170 -16.54 4.31 -20.77
C VAL A 170 -17.14 5.50 -20.06
N SER A 171 -18.38 5.32 -19.60
CA SER A 171 -19.10 6.33 -18.82
C SER A 171 -18.69 6.23 -17.37
N THR A 172 -17.55 6.82 -16.98
CA THR A 172 -17.15 6.93 -15.59
C THR A 172 -16.55 8.30 -15.33
N SER A 173 -16.76 8.83 -14.14
CA SER A 173 -16.05 10.00 -13.64
C SER A 173 -14.56 9.72 -13.35
N GLN A 174 -14.14 8.46 -13.46
CA GLN A 174 -12.75 8.02 -13.28
C GLN A 174 -12.08 7.94 -14.65
N SER A 175 -11.33 8.96 -14.99
CA SER A 175 -10.43 8.95 -16.16
C SER A 175 -9.22 8.08 -15.85
N THR A 176 -8.86 7.14 -16.74
CA THR A 176 -7.58 6.42 -16.67
C THR A 176 -6.38 7.35 -16.88
N VAL A 177 -6.62 8.53 -17.40
CA VAL A 177 -5.60 9.51 -17.81
C VAL A 177 -5.04 10.32 -16.65
N ASN A 178 -5.75 10.37 -15.52
CA ASN A 178 -5.30 11.08 -14.34
C ASN A 178 -4.70 10.12 -13.30
N GLU A 179 -3.70 9.34 -13.72
CA GLU A 179 -2.94 8.52 -12.80
C GLU A 179 -1.89 9.35 -12.07
N ALA A 180 -1.78 9.15 -10.77
CA ALA A 180 -0.65 9.64 -10.01
C ALA A 180 0.58 8.80 -10.38
N GLU A 181 1.74 9.45 -10.59
CA GLU A 181 2.98 8.79 -10.97
C GLU A 181 3.97 8.85 -9.82
N ILE A 182 4.47 7.68 -9.42
CA ILE A 182 5.44 7.51 -8.35
C ILE A 182 6.68 6.85 -8.93
N HIS A 183 7.83 7.51 -8.79
CA HIS A 183 9.12 6.95 -9.15
C HIS A 183 9.72 6.22 -7.95
N ILE A 184 10.26 5.03 -8.19
CA ILE A 184 10.85 4.14 -7.19
C ILE A 184 12.30 3.85 -7.59
N ASP A 185 13.23 4.11 -6.67
CA ASP A 185 14.64 3.81 -6.84
C ASP A 185 15.17 3.14 -5.57
N GLY A 186 15.39 1.83 -5.62
CA GLY A 186 15.65 1.01 -4.45
C GLY A 186 14.50 1.09 -3.44
N ASP A 187 14.78 1.53 -2.22
CA ASP A 187 13.80 1.69 -1.14
C ASP A 187 13.16 3.10 -1.10
N ARG A 188 13.59 3.99 -2.00
CA ARG A 188 13.10 5.36 -2.05
C ARG A 188 12.01 5.51 -3.08
N TRP A 189 11.06 6.38 -2.79
CA TRP A 189 10.01 6.74 -3.73
C TRP A 189 9.76 8.24 -3.75
N LYS A 190 9.24 8.73 -4.87
CA LYS A 190 8.90 10.14 -5.06
C LYS A 190 7.62 10.26 -5.88
N LEU A 191 6.67 11.04 -5.39
CA LEU A 191 5.49 11.43 -6.16
C LEU A 191 5.90 12.46 -7.22
N VAL A 192 5.76 12.10 -8.50
CA VAL A 192 6.13 12.95 -9.63
C VAL A 192 4.92 13.64 -10.24
N LYS A 193 3.79 12.94 -10.32
CA LYS A 193 2.52 13.48 -10.79
C LYS A 193 1.43 13.19 -9.74
N SER A 194 0.80 14.22 -9.22
CA SER A 194 -0.06 14.10 -8.03
C SER A 194 -1.54 13.83 -8.32
N CYS A 195 -2.05 14.19 -9.49
CA CYS A 195 -3.44 14.02 -9.91
C CYS A 195 -4.49 14.49 -8.88
N GLY A 196 -4.22 15.64 -8.26
CA GLY A 196 -5.12 16.21 -7.26
C GLY A 196 -4.86 15.78 -5.82
N LEU A 197 -3.92 14.86 -5.57
CA LEU A 197 -3.44 14.54 -4.24
C LEU A 197 -2.42 15.61 -3.80
N THR A 198 -2.55 16.11 -2.58
CA THR A 198 -1.47 16.91 -1.98
C THR A 198 -0.34 15.97 -1.52
N GLU A 199 0.89 16.44 -1.52
CA GLU A 199 2.05 15.67 -1.04
C GLU A 199 1.82 15.16 0.39
N ALA A 200 1.33 16.02 1.29
CA ALA A 200 0.99 15.63 2.65
C ALA A 200 -0.12 14.57 2.75
N HIS A 201 -1.09 14.57 1.82
CA HIS A 201 -2.12 13.52 1.77
C HIS A 201 -1.52 12.20 1.31
N PHE A 202 -0.65 12.26 0.30
CA PHE A 202 0.03 11.08 -0.22
C PHE A 202 1.00 10.47 0.81
N GLU A 203 1.81 11.28 1.48
CA GLU A 203 2.70 10.84 2.57
C GLU A 203 1.90 10.14 3.68
N ARG A 204 0.78 10.73 4.10
CA ARG A 204 -0.11 10.14 5.10
C ARG A 204 -0.69 8.79 4.64
N MET A 205 -1.08 8.68 3.37
CA MET A 205 -1.56 7.42 2.79
C MET A 205 -0.46 6.37 2.75
N MET A 206 0.79 6.76 2.48
CA MET A 206 1.93 5.85 2.41
C MET A 206 2.50 5.46 3.77
N THR A 207 2.25 6.24 4.81
CA THR A 207 2.72 5.99 6.16
C THR A 207 1.79 5.00 6.87
N SER A 208 2.35 3.98 7.52
CA SER A 208 1.63 3.08 8.42
C SER A 208 1.84 3.52 9.86
N HIS A 209 0.75 3.81 10.55
CA HIS A 209 0.78 4.24 11.94
C HIS A 209 0.42 3.09 12.89
N TYR A 210 1.36 2.73 13.74
CA TYR A 210 1.23 1.70 14.78
C TYR A 210 1.05 2.34 16.14
N LEU A 211 -0.05 2.03 16.81
CA LEU A 211 -0.41 2.58 18.11
C LEU A 211 -0.41 1.47 19.17
N PHE A 212 0.38 1.66 20.25
CA PHE A 212 0.41 0.75 21.38
C PHE A 212 -0.38 1.30 22.55
N VAL A 213 -1.31 0.50 23.13
CA VAL A 213 -2.25 0.97 24.14
C VAL A 213 -2.18 0.12 25.40
N CYS A 214 -2.06 0.80 26.56
CA CYS A 214 -2.21 0.19 27.89
C CYS A 214 -3.12 1.07 28.78
N THR A 215 -3.12 0.92 30.09
CA THR A 215 -3.93 1.72 30.99
C THR A 215 -3.36 3.14 31.14
N GLY A 216 -2.14 3.27 31.69
CA GLY A 216 -1.58 4.57 32.12
C GLY A 216 -0.55 5.19 31.20
N ASN A 217 -0.14 4.50 30.11
CA ASN A 217 0.90 4.95 29.18
C ASN A 217 2.25 5.33 29.85
N THR A 218 2.60 4.65 30.94
CA THR A 218 3.86 4.89 31.66
C THR A 218 4.79 3.68 31.69
N CYS A 219 4.28 2.44 31.47
CA CYS A 219 5.08 1.22 31.55
C CYS A 219 5.00 0.43 30.24
N ARG A 220 3.96 -0.37 30.04
CA ARG A 220 3.85 -1.35 28.95
C ARG A 220 3.86 -0.73 27.55
N SER A 221 2.95 0.18 27.25
CA SER A 221 2.82 0.75 25.91
C SER A 221 4.01 1.62 25.49
N PRO A 222 4.67 2.44 26.37
CA PRO A 222 5.87 3.15 25.98
C PRO A 222 7.06 2.21 25.74
N MET A 223 7.23 1.15 26.56
CA MET A 223 8.24 0.12 26.27
C MET A 223 8.00 -0.52 24.90
N ALA A 224 6.76 -0.96 24.64
CA ALA A 224 6.42 -1.58 23.37
C ALA A 224 6.68 -0.67 22.17
N ALA A 225 6.26 0.59 22.23
CA ALA A 225 6.46 1.55 21.15
C ALA A 225 7.95 1.84 20.87
N ALA A 226 8.76 2.01 21.91
CA ALA A 226 10.18 2.30 21.74
C ALA A 226 10.96 1.08 21.24
N MET A 227 10.71 -0.10 21.79
CA MET A 227 11.31 -1.35 21.33
C MET A 227 10.92 -1.67 19.88
N PHE A 228 9.67 -1.42 19.52
CA PHE A 228 9.21 -1.62 18.15
C PHE A 228 9.90 -0.69 17.16
N ARG A 229 10.08 0.61 17.50
CA ARG A 229 10.87 1.52 16.66
C ARG A 229 12.30 0.99 16.45
N GLN A 230 12.97 0.56 17.51
CA GLN A 230 14.34 0.03 17.42
C GLN A 230 14.40 -1.24 16.55
N LEU A 231 13.46 -2.19 16.74
CA LEU A 231 13.44 -3.43 15.95
C LEU A 231 13.18 -3.16 14.48
N LEU A 232 12.24 -2.26 14.15
CA LEU A 232 11.98 -1.83 12.77
C LEU A 232 13.22 -1.15 12.16
N ALA A 233 13.84 -0.20 12.87
CA ALA A 233 15.01 0.51 12.38
C ALA A 233 16.16 -0.46 12.07
N ARG A 234 16.42 -1.42 12.97
CA ARG A 234 17.43 -2.49 12.74
C ARG A 234 17.10 -3.33 11.50
N ARG A 235 15.84 -3.69 11.33
CA ARG A 235 15.38 -4.52 10.21
C ARG A 235 15.45 -3.78 8.88
N LEU A 236 15.11 -2.51 8.88
CA LEU A 236 15.16 -1.62 7.71
C LEU A 236 16.58 -1.03 7.48
N LYS A 237 17.53 -1.30 8.38
CA LYS A 237 18.91 -0.76 8.33
C LYS A 237 18.95 0.77 8.26
N CYS A 238 18.10 1.43 9.06
CA CYS A 238 18.00 2.88 9.15
C CYS A 238 18.04 3.35 10.61
N ASP A 239 18.12 4.65 10.83
CA ASP A 239 17.97 5.25 12.15
C ASP A 239 16.49 5.31 12.56
N GLU A 240 16.19 5.25 13.87
CA GLU A 240 14.83 5.35 14.39
C GLU A 240 14.14 6.66 13.98
N THR A 241 14.89 7.75 13.85
CA THR A 241 14.41 9.05 13.39
C THR A 241 13.99 9.08 11.93
N SER A 242 14.53 8.16 11.13
CA SER A 242 14.23 8.02 9.69
C SER A 242 13.08 7.07 9.39
N LEU A 243 12.45 6.46 10.39
CA LEU A 243 11.32 5.53 10.18
C LEU A 243 10.17 6.16 9.40
N GLY A 244 9.93 7.46 9.56
CA GLY A 244 8.94 8.22 8.79
C GLY A 244 9.22 8.20 7.29
N GLU A 245 10.48 8.34 6.88
CA GLU A 245 10.92 8.27 5.48
C GLU A 245 10.72 6.87 4.88
N HIS A 246 10.77 5.83 5.73
CA HIS A 246 10.45 4.45 5.38
C HIS A 246 8.96 4.13 5.50
N GLY A 247 8.12 5.15 5.76
CA GLY A 247 6.66 5.05 5.85
C GLY A 247 6.15 4.35 7.11
N PHE A 248 6.84 4.50 8.26
CA PHE A 248 6.38 4.02 9.55
C PHE A 248 6.30 5.14 10.58
N THR A 249 5.19 5.23 11.28
CA THR A 249 5.07 6.03 12.51
C THR A 249 4.62 5.14 13.65
N VAL A 250 5.15 5.40 14.83
CA VAL A 250 4.89 4.60 16.03
C VAL A 250 4.58 5.52 17.20
N SER A 251 3.46 5.28 17.84
CA SER A 251 3.03 6.02 19.02
C SER A 251 2.52 5.10 20.12
N SER A 252 2.31 5.64 21.32
CA SER A 252 1.66 4.93 22.41
C SER A 252 0.69 5.85 23.15
N ALA A 253 -0.36 5.26 23.74
CA ALA A 253 -1.37 5.98 24.51
C ALA A 253 -1.89 5.12 25.66
N GLY A 254 -2.68 5.71 26.54
CA GLY A 254 -3.33 4.97 27.63
C GLY A 254 -4.81 5.29 27.75
N LEU A 255 -5.62 4.27 28.09
CA LEU A 255 -7.06 4.42 28.31
C LEU A 255 -7.40 5.40 29.44
N ALA A 256 -6.55 5.43 30.47
CA ALA A 256 -6.71 6.29 31.66
C ALA A 256 -5.41 7.06 31.95
N ALA A 257 -4.65 7.44 30.90
CA ALA A 257 -3.42 8.18 31.06
C ALA A 257 -3.69 9.66 31.36
N GLY A 258 -2.89 10.23 32.27
CA GLY A 258 -2.71 11.67 32.35
C GLY A 258 -1.78 12.16 31.23
N VAL A 259 -1.78 13.46 31.00
CA VAL A 259 -0.88 14.09 30.01
C VAL A 259 0.45 14.42 30.67
N GLY A 260 1.58 14.06 30.04
CA GLY A 260 2.89 14.57 30.41
C GLY A 260 3.64 13.77 31.50
N ALA A 261 3.12 12.63 31.98
CA ALA A 261 3.87 11.82 32.92
C ALA A 261 5.03 11.08 32.23
N PRO A 262 6.22 11.00 32.87
CA PRO A 262 7.34 10.25 32.34
C PRO A 262 7.07 8.73 32.38
N ALA A 263 7.88 7.96 31.64
CA ALA A 263 7.91 6.51 31.80
C ALA A 263 8.34 6.14 33.23
N SER A 264 7.88 4.98 33.71
CA SER A 264 8.31 4.50 35.04
C SER A 264 9.82 4.30 35.08
N PRO A 265 10.47 4.58 36.22
CA PRO A 265 11.93 4.43 36.36
C PRO A 265 12.41 3.03 35.96
N GLU A 266 11.67 1.98 36.34
CA GLU A 266 11.97 0.59 36.01
C GLU A 266 11.91 0.34 34.51
N SER A 267 10.91 0.90 33.79
CA SER A 267 10.81 0.80 32.33
C SER A 267 12.01 1.48 31.67
N VAL A 268 12.40 2.66 32.15
CA VAL A 268 13.57 3.40 31.62
C VAL A 268 14.85 2.58 31.83
N GLU A 269 15.04 2.01 33.03
CA GLU A 269 16.24 1.23 33.36
C GLU A 269 16.37 -0.02 32.49
N ILE A 270 15.27 -0.80 32.34
CA ILE A 270 15.29 -2.03 31.54
C ILE A 270 15.52 -1.73 30.06
N CYS A 271 14.80 -0.79 29.50
CA CYS A 271 14.95 -0.42 28.09
C CYS A 271 16.34 0.11 27.77
N ARG A 272 16.97 0.86 28.70
CA ARG A 272 18.34 1.34 28.52
C ARG A 272 19.35 0.20 28.41
N ASN A 273 19.15 -0.92 29.10
CA ASN A 273 20.05 -2.09 29.02
C ASN A 273 20.05 -2.70 27.61
N ASP A 274 18.95 -2.55 26.85
CA ASP A 274 18.82 -2.99 25.45
C ASP A 274 19.14 -1.87 24.44
N GLY A 275 19.60 -0.72 24.93
CA GLY A 275 19.92 0.44 24.10
C GLY A 275 18.70 1.21 23.60
N VAL A 276 17.55 1.07 24.26
CA VAL A 276 16.31 1.80 23.98
C VAL A 276 16.17 2.96 24.96
N ASP A 277 16.01 4.18 24.44
CA ASP A 277 15.83 5.39 25.26
C ASP A 277 14.35 5.72 25.47
N LEU A 278 13.92 5.70 26.74
CA LEU A 278 12.60 6.13 27.20
C LEU A 278 12.60 7.44 28.00
N THR A 279 13.75 8.10 28.13
CA THR A 279 13.88 9.29 28.99
C THR A 279 13.05 10.48 28.53
N HIS A 280 12.76 10.54 27.23
CA HIS A 280 11.94 11.59 26.61
C HIS A 280 10.45 11.24 26.46
N HIS A 281 10.02 10.09 27.02
CA HIS A 281 8.62 9.70 26.96
C HIS A 281 7.74 10.67 27.76
N SER A 282 6.58 10.99 27.19
CA SER A 282 5.53 11.78 27.80
C SER A 282 4.19 11.07 27.57
N SER A 283 3.52 10.69 28.63
CA SER A 283 2.25 9.98 28.55
C SER A 283 1.14 10.83 27.92
N GLN A 284 0.25 10.17 27.19
CA GLN A 284 -0.93 10.78 26.59
C GLN A 284 -2.16 9.88 26.67
N PRO A 285 -3.37 10.47 26.85
CA PRO A 285 -4.60 9.71 26.79
C PRO A 285 -4.86 9.19 25.37
N LEU A 286 -5.56 8.07 25.28
CA LEU A 286 -6.09 7.58 24.02
C LEU A 286 -7.23 8.48 23.56
N THR A 287 -7.08 9.10 22.39
CA THR A 287 -8.10 9.94 21.77
C THR A 287 -8.68 9.27 20.52
N GLU A 288 -9.89 9.69 20.13
CA GLU A 288 -10.50 9.24 18.87
C GLU A 288 -9.60 9.57 17.67
N GLU A 289 -8.95 10.72 17.66
CA GLU A 289 -8.04 11.13 16.61
C GLU A 289 -6.85 10.18 16.45
N LEU A 290 -6.26 9.73 17.56
CA LEU A 290 -5.18 8.74 17.55
C LEU A 290 -5.65 7.38 17.05
N LEU A 291 -6.86 6.95 17.46
CA LEU A 291 -7.45 5.71 16.99
C LEU A 291 -7.75 5.73 15.49
N LEU A 292 -8.36 6.80 15.00
CA LEU A 292 -8.71 6.93 13.59
C LEU A 292 -7.48 7.10 12.69
N ALA A 293 -6.41 7.69 13.21
CA ALA A 293 -5.14 7.84 12.49
C ALA A 293 -4.33 6.53 12.43
N ALA A 294 -4.55 5.60 13.35
CA ALA A 294 -3.80 4.35 13.41
C ALA A 294 -4.28 3.33 12.37
N ASP A 295 -3.35 2.75 11.61
CA ASP A 295 -3.63 1.59 10.74
C ASP A 295 -3.75 0.30 11.56
N LYS A 296 -2.96 0.19 12.66
CA LYS A 296 -3.00 -0.92 13.60
C LYS A 296 -2.85 -0.42 15.04
N VAL A 297 -3.69 -0.96 15.91
CA VAL A 297 -3.68 -0.68 17.35
C VAL A 297 -3.39 -1.96 18.10
N PHE A 298 -2.29 -1.99 18.86
CA PHE A 298 -1.90 -3.13 19.67
C PHE A 298 -2.18 -2.84 21.14
N THR A 299 -3.07 -3.63 21.71
CA THR A 299 -3.44 -3.54 23.13
C THR A 299 -2.64 -4.52 23.97
N MET A 300 -2.30 -4.12 25.19
CA MET A 300 -1.53 -4.97 26.13
C MET A 300 -2.39 -6.08 26.74
N THR A 301 -3.70 -5.91 26.81
CA THR A 301 -4.62 -6.89 27.38
C THR A 301 -5.91 -6.97 26.59
N PHE A 302 -6.60 -8.09 26.75
CA PHE A 302 -7.95 -8.27 26.21
C PHE A 302 -8.92 -7.21 26.75
N GLY A 303 -8.81 -6.85 28.04
CA GLY A 303 -9.65 -5.80 28.64
C GLY A 303 -9.45 -4.42 27.99
N HIS A 304 -8.22 -4.08 27.57
CA HIS A 304 -7.98 -2.84 26.82
C HIS A 304 -8.66 -2.90 25.44
N ARG A 305 -8.57 -4.03 24.73
CA ARG A 305 -9.20 -4.24 23.43
C ARG A 305 -10.72 -4.08 23.53
N GLU A 306 -11.35 -4.78 24.46
CA GLU A 306 -12.80 -4.73 24.65
C GLU A 306 -13.29 -3.32 25.04
N THR A 307 -12.53 -2.60 25.87
CA THR A 307 -12.85 -1.21 26.24
C THR A 307 -12.90 -0.31 25.00
N ILE A 308 -11.96 -0.45 24.09
CA ILE A 308 -11.96 0.35 22.86
C ILE A 308 -13.10 -0.09 21.93
N LEU A 309 -13.26 -1.40 21.70
CA LEU A 309 -14.29 -1.93 20.80
C LEU A 309 -15.71 -1.69 21.28
N SER A 310 -15.93 -1.54 22.59
CA SER A 310 -17.25 -1.15 23.12
C SER A 310 -17.70 0.25 22.66
N GLN A 311 -16.75 1.12 22.34
CA GLN A 311 -17.00 2.49 21.87
C GLN A 311 -16.84 2.63 20.33
N TYR A 312 -15.95 1.84 19.74
CA TYR A 312 -15.56 1.88 18.32
C TYR A 312 -15.58 0.48 17.68
N PRO A 313 -16.76 -0.18 17.60
CA PRO A 313 -16.84 -1.54 17.07
C PRO A 313 -16.42 -1.67 15.61
N GLU A 314 -16.50 -0.59 14.83
CA GLU A 314 -16.07 -0.54 13.43
C GLU A 314 -14.55 -0.65 13.23
N LEU A 315 -13.77 -0.54 14.32
CA LEU A 315 -12.30 -0.67 14.27
C LEU A 315 -11.81 -2.09 14.60
N GLU A 316 -12.69 -3.07 14.68
CA GLU A 316 -12.33 -4.45 15.09
C GLU A 316 -11.17 -5.04 14.28
N ASP A 317 -11.15 -4.83 12.96
CA ASP A 317 -10.11 -5.33 12.07
C ASP A 317 -8.74 -4.65 12.26
N ARG A 318 -8.70 -3.53 12.99
CA ARG A 318 -7.47 -2.78 13.26
C ARG A 318 -6.91 -2.96 14.65
N ILE A 319 -7.72 -3.49 15.60
CA ILE A 319 -7.36 -3.59 17.01
C ILE A 319 -7.04 -5.03 17.37
N GLU A 320 -5.81 -5.30 17.71
CA GLU A 320 -5.29 -6.63 18.03
C GLU A 320 -4.63 -6.64 19.41
N LEU A 321 -4.56 -7.83 20.02
CA LEU A 321 -3.65 -8.03 21.15
C LEU A 321 -2.21 -7.98 20.65
N LEU A 322 -1.30 -7.38 21.43
CA LEU A 322 0.11 -7.41 21.13
C LEU A 322 0.66 -8.84 21.16
N SER A 323 0.26 -9.59 22.15
CA SER A 323 0.67 -10.97 22.34
C SER A 323 0.04 -11.89 21.29
N ARG A 324 0.88 -12.60 20.54
CA ARG A 324 0.47 -13.51 19.46
C ARG A 324 -0.10 -14.85 19.96
N ASN A 325 0.11 -15.18 21.23
CA ASN A 325 -0.46 -16.37 21.85
C ASN A 325 -1.85 -16.13 22.49
N GLY A 326 -2.40 -14.91 22.33
CA GLY A 326 -3.70 -14.53 22.85
C GLY A 326 -3.76 -14.29 24.37
N GLN A 327 -2.60 -14.21 25.04
CA GLN A 327 -2.52 -13.91 26.48
C GLN A 327 -2.30 -12.41 26.70
N ASP A 328 -2.70 -11.94 27.86
CA ASP A 328 -2.43 -10.58 28.28
C ASP A 328 -0.94 -10.38 28.60
N VAL A 329 -0.40 -9.21 28.24
CA VAL A 329 0.90 -8.75 28.74
C VAL A 329 0.76 -8.38 30.21
N SER A 330 1.58 -8.99 31.04
CA SER A 330 1.56 -8.84 32.49
C SER A 330 1.71 -7.38 32.94
N ASP A 331 0.92 -6.95 33.92
CA ASP A 331 1.06 -5.60 34.50
C ASP A 331 2.16 -5.56 35.56
N PRO A 332 3.26 -4.84 35.33
CA PRO A 332 4.37 -4.83 36.27
C PRO A 332 4.22 -3.84 37.41
N ILE A 333 3.20 -2.95 37.38
CA ILE A 333 3.07 -1.87 38.36
C ILE A 333 2.92 -2.42 39.78
N GLY A 334 3.82 -1.97 40.68
CA GLY A 334 3.81 -2.34 42.09
C GLY A 334 4.46 -3.69 42.43
N TRP A 335 4.97 -4.44 41.46
CA TRP A 335 5.54 -5.78 41.64
C TRP A 335 7.06 -5.83 41.53
N GLY A 336 7.71 -4.67 41.45
CA GLY A 336 9.17 -4.54 41.42
C GLY A 336 9.85 -4.97 40.13
N MET A 337 11.16 -4.86 40.08
CA MET A 337 11.98 -5.03 38.89
C MET A 337 11.81 -6.39 38.18
N ALA A 338 11.61 -7.48 38.96
CA ALA A 338 11.43 -8.81 38.37
C ALA A 338 10.16 -8.89 37.48
N ALA A 339 9.05 -8.23 37.89
CA ALA A 339 7.82 -8.17 37.10
C ALA A 339 8.02 -7.32 35.82
N TYR A 340 8.78 -6.24 35.91
CA TYR A 340 9.12 -5.43 34.74
C TYR A 340 10.00 -6.20 33.74
N LEU A 341 10.97 -6.99 34.20
CA LEU A 341 11.76 -7.87 33.33
C LEU A 341 10.92 -8.95 32.66
N GLN A 342 9.93 -9.51 33.34
CA GLN A 342 8.99 -10.44 32.71
C GLN A 342 8.15 -9.75 31.65
N CYS A 343 7.52 -8.64 32.00
CA CYS A 343 6.71 -7.84 31.07
C CYS A 343 7.52 -7.43 29.82
N HIS A 344 8.75 -6.99 29.99
CA HIS A 344 9.66 -6.63 28.91
C HIS A 344 9.92 -7.82 27.96
N ARG A 345 10.17 -9.02 28.48
CA ARG A 345 10.34 -10.23 27.64
C ARG A 345 9.08 -10.58 26.86
N GLU A 346 7.91 -10.56 27.50
CA GLU A 346 6.64 -10.81 26.83
C GLU A 346 6.39 -9.84 25.67
N ILE A 347 6.67 -8.55 25.89
CA ILE A 347 6.59 -7.51 24.86
C ILE A 347 7.60 -7.78 23.74
N PHE A 348 8.87 -8.05 24.07
CA PHE A 348 9.94 -8.25 23.10
C PHE A 348 9.65 -9.43 22.15
N GLU A 349 9.26 -10.58 22.70
CA GLU A 349 8.93 -11.77 21.92
C GLU A 349 7.75 -11.50 20.96
N SER A 350 6.73 -10.79 21.44
CA SER A 350 5.57 -10.41 20.62
C SER A 350 5.96 -9.44 19.48
N LEU A 351 6.85 -8.49 19.77
CA LEU A 351 7.31 -7.50 18.80
C LEU A 351 8.23 -8.10 17.73
N GLN A 352 9.07 -9.09 18.10
CA GLN A 352 9.89 -9.80 17.11
C GLN A 352 9.00 -10.50 16.07
N ALA A 353 7.99 -11.24 16.52
CA ALA A 353 7.03 -11.87 15.63
C ALA A 353 6.31 -10.85 14.73
N LEU A 354 5.88 -9.72 15.30
CA LEU A 354 5.23 -8.65 14.56
C LEU A 354 6.14 -8.04 13.47
N VAL A 355 7.41 -7.76 13.80
CA VAL A 355 8.36 -7.20 12.82
C VAL A 355 8.63 -8.19 11.69
N ASP A 356 8.76 -9.48 11.99
CA ASP A 356 8.95 -10.52 10.98
C ASP A 356 7.74 -10.62 10.03
N GLU A 357 6.50 -10.53 10.55
CA GLU A 357 5.29 -10.50 9.73
C GLU A 357 5.22 -9.28 8.78
N LEU A 358 5.69 -8.11 9.25
CA LEU A 358 5.63 -6.86 8.48
C LEU A 358 6.71 -6.75 7.41
N THR A 359 7.76 -7.57 7.50
CA THR A 359 8.97 -7.43 6.68
C THR A 359 9.28 -8.67 5.82
N ASN A 360 8.42 -9.68 5.86
CA ASN A 360 8.42 -10.84 4.96
C ASN A 360 7.39 -10.64 3.83
#